data_19d4fdc103e1ceb65ebe6d94d9764337
#
_entry.id   19d4fdc103e1ceb65ebe6d94d9764337
#
_cell.length_a   1.000
_cell.length_b   1.000
_cell.length_c   1.000
_cell.angle_alpha   90.00
_cell.angle_beta   90.00
_cell.angle_gamma   90.00
#
_symmetry.space_group_name_H-M   'P 1'
#
loop_
_entity.id
_entity.type
_entity.pdbx_description
1 polymer ?
#
loop_
_entity_poly.entity_id
_entity_poly.type
_entity_poly.pdbx_seq_one_letter_code
_entity_poly.pdbx_strand_id
1 'polypeptide(L)'
;MVNKTKSWEQRKFGEVVEKYEDPVETPTEGYMRLGIRSHAKGTFHNYVEKGKELETAKMFRVAADKFIVNITFGWEHAVAITDKNDAGKLVSHRFPQYSFNEGMIPKFFRYLILDESFKHHLELSSPGGAGRNRVLKLNEMLEYKMSFPSEEEQKKIASYFEKLDHLITLHQRQTDFYKKTSFYFISS
;
A
#
# COMPACT_ATOMS: atom_id res chain seq x y z
N MET A 1 -33.51 -10.29 22.33
CA MET A 1 -32.05 -10.60 22.42
C MET A 1 -31.31 -9.35 21.92
N VAL A 2 -30.62 -8.64 22.81
CA VAL A 2 -29.84 -7.47 22.44
C VAL A 2 -28.57 -7.98 21.75
N ASN A 3 -28.42 -7.77 20.44
CA ASN A 3 -27.17 -8.00 19.74
C ASN A 3 -26.10 -7.13 20.42
N LYS A 4 -25.24 -7.75 21.23
CA LYS A 4 -24.01 -7.10 21.66
C LYS A 4 -23.19 -6.87 20.39
N THR A 5 -23.19 -5.65 19.89
CA THR A 5 -22.17 -5.21 18.93
C THR A 5 -20.81 -5.52 19.54
N LYS A 6 -20.07 -6.48 18.96
CA LYS A 6 -18.70 -6.73 19.37
C LYS A 6 -17.93 -5.41 19.19
N SER A 7 -17.41 -4.87 20.30
CA SER A 7 -16.56 -3.69 20.23
C SER A 7 -15.31 -4.02 19.40
N TRP A 8 -14.83 -3.07 18.62
CA TRP A 8 -13.58 -3.21 17.87
C TRP A 8 -12.44 -3.50 18.86
N GLU A 9 -11.61 -4.48 18.51
CA GLU A 9 -10.48 -4.91 19.31
C GLU A 9 -9.24 -4.09 18.93
N GLN A 10 -8.61 -3.45 19.95
CA GLN A 10 -7.35 -2.74 19.72
C GLN A 10 -6.18 -3.72 19.78
N ARG A 11 -5.39 -3.77 18.71
CA ARG A 11 -4.18 -4.60 18.61
C ARG A 11 -3.05 -3.80 17.98
N LYS A 12 -1.80 -4.23 18.23
CA LYS A 12 -0.64 -3.68 17.51
C LYS A 12 -0.63 -4.18 16.06
N PHE A 13 -0.14 -3.35 15.16
CA PHE A 13 0.00 -3.74 13.75
C PHE A 13 0.85 -5.01 13.60
N GLY A 14 1.94 -5.12 14.35
CA GLY A 14 2.80 -6.32 14.35
C GLY A 14 2.13 -7.61 14.83
N GLU A 15 0.99 -7.54 15.52
CA GLU A 15 0.22 -8.72 15.94
C GLU A 15 -0.71 -9.26 14.85
N VAL A 16 -0.93 -8.48 13.79
CA VAL A 16 -1.87 -8.82 12.72
C VAL A 16 -1.19 -9.04 11.37
N VAL A 17 0.13 -8.88 11.32
CA VAL A 17 0.93 -9.14 10.12
C VAL A 17 2.19 -9.94 10.45
N GLU A 18 2.71 -10.64 9.46
CA GLU A 18 4.02 -11.32 9.51
C GLU A 18 4.87 -10.94 8.30
N LYS A 19 6.18 -10.90 8.49
CA LYS A 19 7.12 -10.56 7.41
C LYS A 19 7.01 -11.57 6.27
N TYR A 20 6.90 -11.08 5.04
CA TYR A 20 6.91 -11.87 3.82
C TYR A 20 8.16 -11.58 3.00
N GLU A 21 8.84 -12.63 2.55
CA GLU A 21 10.02 -12.54 1.70
C GLU A 21 9.99 -13.62 0.61
N ASP A 22 10.22 -13.21 -0.63
CA ASP A 22 10.45 -14.11 -1.78
C ASP A 22 11.70 -13.60 -2.52
N PRO A 23 12.91 -13.95 -2.01
CA PRO A 23 14.16 -13.47 -2.57
C PRO A 23 14.47 -14.12 -3.91
N VAL A 24 14.97 -13.32 -4.85
CA VAL A 24 15.45 -13.74 -6.17
C VAL A 24 16.79 -13.05 -6.47
N GLU A 25 17.62 -13.65 -7.30
CA GLU A 25 18.79 -12.97 -7.84
C GLU A 25 18.34 -11.79 -8.71
N THR A 26 19.14 -10.72 -8.71
CA THR A 26 18.84 -9.56 -9.54
C THR A 26 18.95 -9.94 -11.03
N PRO A 27 17.88 -9.82 -11.82
CA PRO A 27 17.92 -10.18 -13.23
C PRO A 27 18.87 -9.26 -14.01
N THR A 28 19.62 -9.82 -14.94
CA THR A 28 20.60 -9.10 -15.79
C THR A 28 20.03 -8.73 -17.16
N GLU A 29 18.83 -9.23 -17.53
CA GLU A 29 18.19 -8.98 -18.83
C GLU A 29 17.05 -7.96 -18.76
N GLY A 30 17.01 -7.18 -17.67
CA GLY A 30 15.94 -6.24 -17.37
C GLY A 30 14.77 -6.86 -16.61
N TYR A 31 13.98 -6.03 -15.92
CA TYR A 31 12.85 -6.47 -15.10
C TYR A 31 11.84 -5.36 -14.83
N MET A 32 10.61 -5.75 -14.46
CA MET A 32 9.60 -4.83 -13.97
C MET A 32 9.82 -4.55 -12.48
N ARG A 33 10.05 -3.30 -12.15
CA ARG A 33 10.21 -2.82 -10.76
C ARG A 33 8.92 -2.17 -10.27
N LEU A 34 8.53 -2.47 -9.02
CA LEU A 34 7.48 -1.76 -8.32
C LEU A 34 8.07 -0.59 -7.53
N GLY A 35 7.36 0.52 -7.53
CA GLY A 35 7.55 1.66 -6.62
C GLY A 35 6.26 1.99 -5.88
N ILE A 36 6.39 2.76 -4.79
CA ILE A 36 5.26 3.22 -3.98
C ILE A 36 5.23 4.74 -4.03
N ARG A 37 4.06 5.31 -4.30
CA ARG A 37 3.84 6.76 -4.25
C ARG A 37 3.69 7.21 -2.81
N SER A 38 4.24 8.38 -2.46
CA SER A 38 4.01 9.03 -1.17
C SER A 38 2.53 9.31 -0.94
N HIS A 39 2.16 9.52 0.32
CA HIS A 39 0.78 9.78 0.77
C HIS A 39 -0.19 8.63 0.46
N ALA A 40 0.28 7.39 0.58
CA ALA A 40 -0.50 6.17 0.33
C ALA A 40 -1.28 6.17 -1.01
N LYS A 41 -0.73 6.84 -2.05
CA LYS A 41 -1.33 6.94 -3.38
C LYS A 41 -1.14 5.70 -4.26
N GLY A 42 -0.83 4.56 -3.63
CA GLY A 42 -0.70 3.27 -4.29
C GLY A 42 0.67 3.04 -4.96
N THR A 43 0.72 2.04 -5.79
CA THR A 43 1.92 1.56 -6.47
C THR A 43 2.07 2.13 -7.89
N PHE A 44 3.24 1.98 -8.47
CA PHE A 44 3.50 2.20 -9.88
C PHE A 44 4.58 1.23 -10.36
N HIS A 45 4.65 1.00 -11.66
CA HIS A 45 5.60 0.07 -12.25
C HIS A 45 6.49 0.77 -13.26
N ASN A 46 7.79 0.43 -13.23
CA ASN A 46 8.78 0.89 -14.19
C ASN A 46 9.58 -0.31 -14.72
N TYR A 47 9.83 -0.34 -16.01
CA TYR A 47 10.77 -1.30 -16.57
C TYR A 47 12.21 -0.81 -16.34
N VAL A 48 13.06 -1.68 -15.83
CA VAL A 48 14.51 -1.48 -15.68
C VAL A 48 15.17 -2.19 -16.84
N GLU A 49 15.83 -1.43 -17.71
CA GLU A 49 16.51 -1.97 -18.89
C GLU A 49 17.79 -2.70 -18.47
N LYS A 50 18.22 -3.62 -19.30
CA LYS A 50 19.54 -4.28 -19.19
C LYS A 50 20.66 -3.24 -19.06
N GLY A 51 21.56 -3.45 -18.11
CA GLY A 51 22.67 -2.54 -17.82
C GLY A 51 22.30 -1.34 -16.93
N LYS A 52 21.02 -1.25 -16.49
CA LYS A 52 20.54 -0.24 -15.53
C LYS A 52 20.01 -0.87 -14.24
N GLU A 53 20.39 -2.11 -13.98
CA GLU A 53 20.01 -2.86 -12.79
C GLU A 53 20.52 -2.18 -11.53
N LEU A 54 19.80 -2.40 -10.42
CA LEU A 54 20.28 -1.96 -9.11
C LEU A 54 21.54 -2.76 -8.74
N GLU A 55 22.54 -2.08 -8.20
CA GLU A 55 23.74 -2.70 -7.64
C GLU A 55 23.41 -3.45 -6.33
N THR A 56 22.65 -4.52 -6.45
CA THR A 56 22.30 -5.42 -5.35
C THR A 56 22.24 -6.85 -5.84
N ALA A 57 22.79 -7.76 -5.05
CA ALA A 57 22.80 -9.19 -5.40
C ALA A 57 21.41 -9.83 -5.31
N LYS A 58 20.50 -9.26 -4.51
CA LYS A 58 19.17 -9.82 -4.26
C LYS A 58 18.08 -8.78 -4.41
N MET A 59 17.02 -9.18 -5.08
CA MET A 59 15.73 -8.51 -5.14
C MET A 59 14.68 -9.39 -4.45
N PHE A 60 13.48 -8.85 -4.27
CA PHE A 60 12.36 -9.57 -3.66
C PHE A 60 11.16 -9.49 -4.60
N ARG A 61 10.55 -10.65 -4.86
CA ARG A 61 9.34 -10.71 -5.67
C ARG A 61 8.15 -10.22 -4.85
N VAL A 62 7.36 -9.36 -5.45
CA VAL A 62 6.12 -8.85 -4.85
C VAL A 62 5.02 -9.90 -4.99
N ALA A 63 4.29 -10.16 -3.90
CA ALA A 63 3.07 -10.94 -3.93
C ALA A 63 1.83 -10.03 -3.80
N ALA A 64 0.69 -10.50 -4.27
CA ALA A 64 -0.59 -9.81 -4.07
C ALA A 64 -1.03 -9.84 -2.59
N ASP A 65 -1.90 -8.91 -2.22
CA ASP A 65 -2.52 -8.82 -0.91
C ASP A 65 -1.53 -8.71 0.27
N LYS A 66 -0.41 -8.00 0.05
CA LYS A 66 0.60 -7.70 1.07
C LYS A 66 0.57 -6.22 1.44
N PHE A 67 0.82 -5.93 2.71
CA PHE A 67 1.25 -4.59 3.08
C PHE A 67 2.69 -4.41 2.65
N ILE A 68 3.00 -3.31 1.98
CA ILE A 68 4.35 -2.96 1.54
C ILE A 68 4.64 -1.51 1.90
N VAL A 69 5.88 -1.24 2.34
CA VAL A 69 6.32 0.10 2.71
C VAL A 69 7.68 0.40 2.10
N ASN A 70 7.91 1.62 1.65
CA ASN A 70 9.24 2.11 1.31
C ASN A 70 9.89 2.72 2.56
N ILE A 71 10.87 2.05 3.15
CA ILE A 71 11.50 2.50 4.41
C ILE A 71 12.23 3.83 4.29
N THR A 72 12.67 4.21 3.09
CA THR A 72 13.36 5.49 2.83
C THR A 72 12.37 6.67 2.83
N PHE A 73 11.11 6.40 2.48
CA PHE A 73 10.04 7.40 2.37
C PHE A 73 8.83 7.06 3.26
N GLY A 74 9.03 6.25 4.31
CA GLY A 74 7.99 5.94 5.29
C GLY A 74 7.41 7.20 5.94
N TRP A 75 8.24 8.18 6.24
CA TRP A 75 7.85 9.48 6.75
C TRP A 75 6.98 10.31 5.79
N GLU A 76 7.04 10.05 4.49
CA GLU A 76 6.11 10.59 3.49
C GLU A 76 4.88 9.70 3.30
N HIS A 77 4.66 8.74 4.17
CA HIS A 77 3.55 7.80 4.06
C HIS A 77 3.59 6.98 2.75
N ALA A 78 4.78 6.52 2.35
CA ALA A 78 4.97 5.66 1.18
C ALA A 78 4.64 4.20 1.53
N VAL A 79 3.36 3.89 1.64
CA VAL A 79 2.79 2.57 1.95
C VAL A 79 1.72 2.19 0.94
N ALA A 80 1.50 0.89 0.77
CA ALA A 80 0.42 0.37 -0.09
C ALA A 80 -0.02 -1.03 0.36
N ILE A 81 -1.19 -1.45 -0.11
CA ILE A 81 -1.60 -2.85 -0.17
C ILE A 81 -1.49 -3.29 -1.62
N THR A 82 -0.63 -4.26 -1.87
CA THR A 82 -0.38 -4.79 -3.21
C THR A 82 -1.60 -5.53 -3.76
N ASP A 83 -1.71 -5.59 -5.08
CA ASP A 83 -2.76 -6.33 -5.76
C ASP A 83 -2.20 -7.33 -6.79
N LYS A 84 -3.09 -7.94 -7.58
CA LYS A 84 -2.70 -8.91 -8.61
C LYS A 84 -1.82 -8.31 -9.72
N ASN A 85 -1.97 -6.99 -9.98
CA ASN A 85 -1.15 -6.31 -10.99
C ASN A 85 0.27 -6.08 -10.47
N ASP A 86 0.44 -5.99 -9.15
CA ASP A 86 1.74 -5.82 -8.50
C ASP A 86 2.53 -7.14 -8.42
N ALA A 87 1.82 -8.26 -8.39
CA ALA A 87 2.44 -9.58 -8.24
C ALA A 87 3.49 -9.86 -9.34
N GLY A 88 4.61 -10.46 -8.93
CA GLY A 88 5.72 -10.81 -9.82
C GLY A 88 6.70 -9.67 -10.12
N LYS A 89 6.38 -8.40 -9.80
CA LYS A 89 7.34 -7.30 -9.92
C LYS A 89 8.39 -7.41 -8.82
N LEU A 90 9.53 -6.74 -9.04
CA LEU A 90 10.65 -6.82 -8.12
C LEU A 90 10.83 -5.53 -7.33
N VAL A 91 11.27 -5.69 -6.10
CA VAL A 91 11.66 -4.59 -5.20
C VAL A 91 12.99 -4.91 -4.51
N SER A 92 13.70 -3.88 -4.06
CA SER A 92 14.89 -4.05 -3.22
C SER A 92 14.50 -4.29 -1.75
N HIS A 93 15.49 -4.61 -0.91
CA HIS A 93 15.34 -4.72 0.54
C HIS A 93 14.75 -3.47 1.23
N ARG A 94 14.68 -2.34 0.53
CA ARG A 94 14.05 -1.10 1.03
C ARG A 94 12.53 -1.11 1.00
N PHE A 95 11.94 -2.19 0.50
CA PHE A 95 10.50 -2.37 0.37
C PHE A 95 10.05 -3.66 1.08
N PRO A 96 10.16 -3.73 2.42
CA PRO A 96 9.68 -4.89 3.14
C PRO A 96 8.17 -5.09 2.93
N GLN A 97 7.80 -6.37 2.85
CA GLN A 97 6.43 -6.81 2.65
C GLN A 97 5.96 -7.59 3.88
N TYR A 98 4.65 -7.55 4.14
CA TYR A 98 4.02 -8.26 5.25
C TYR A 98 2.74 -8.95 4.77
N SER A 99 2.59 -10.21 5.10
CA SER A 99 1.35 -10.97 4.98
C SER A 99 0.42 -10.61 6.12
N PHE A 100 -0.87 -10.64 5.87
CA PHE A 100 -1.88 -10.51 6.92
C PHE A 100 -2.16 -11.86 7.57
N ASN A 101 -2.29 -11.87 8.89
CA ASN A 101 -2.64 -13.06 9.65
C ASN A 101 -4.10 -13.46 9.39
N GLU A 102 -4.46 -14.69 9.78
CA GLU A 102 -5.82 -15.20 9.65
C GLU A 102 -6.86 -14.25 10.28
N GLY A 103 -7.99 -14.08 9.61
CA GLY A 103 -9.06 -13.16 10.03
C GLY A 103 -8.81 -11.68 9.67
N MET A 104 -7.67 -11.34 9.04
CA MET A 104 -7.37 -10.00 8.56
C MET A 104 -7.63 -9.90 7.05
N ILE A 105 -8.41 -8.93 6.63
CA ILE A 105 -8.84 -8.75 5.24
C ILE A 105 -7.98 -7.69 4.54
N PRO A 106 -7.08 -8.03 3.60
CA PRO A 106 -6.18 -7.07 2.94
C PRO A 106 -6.90 -5.86 2.33
N LYS A 107 -8.07 -6.07 1.75
CA LYS A 107 -8.89 -5.00 1.17
C LYS A 107 -9.36 -3.96 2.20
N PHE A 108 -9.65 -4.39 3.43
CA PHE A 108 -9.98 -3.49 4.53
C PHE A 108 -8.79 -2.60 4.89
N PHE A 109 -7.57 -3.16 4.87
CA PHE A 109 -6.35 -2.41 5.16
C PHE A 109 -6.04 -1.33 4.12
N ARG A 110 -6.54 -1.41 2.88
CA ARG A 110 -6.39 -0.33 1.89
C ARG A 110 -6.94 0.99 2.38
N TYR A 111 -7.98 0.94 3.20
CA TYR A 111 -8.62 2.13 3.76
C TYR A 111 -8.03 2.48 5.13
N LEU A 112 -7.70 1.47 5.92
CA LEU A 112 -7.11 1.66 7.25
C LEU A 112 -5.74 2.33 7.20
N ILE A 113 -4.91 2.00 6.20
CA ILE A 113 -3.59 2.63 6.04
C ILE A 113 -3.67 4.11 5.63
N LEU A 114 -4.84 4.64 5.24
CA LEU A 114 -5.03 6.07 4.93
C LEU A 114 -5.24 6.94 6.17
N ASP A 115 -5.32 6.32 7.35
CA ASP A 115 -5.52 7.02 8.61
C ASP A 115 -4.36 7.98 8.92
N GLU A 116 -4.69 9.24 9.25
CA GLU A 116 -3.70 10.28 9.53
C GLU A 116 -2.88 9.98 10.80
N SER A 117 -3.44 9.24 11.76
CA SER A 117 -2.71 8.83 12.96
C SER A 117 -1.66 7.77 12.61
N PHE A 118 -1.96 6.86 11.68
CA PHE A 118 -0.97 5.91 11.17
C PHE A 118 0.15 6.62 10.42
N LYS A 119 -0.17 7.56 9.55
CA LYS A 119 0.80 8.41 8.85
C LYS A 119 1.72 9.14 9.85
N HIS A 120 1.14 9.78 10.86
CA HIS A 120 1.91 10.47 11.91
C HIS A 120 2.83 9.50 12.67
N HIS A 121 2.35 8.29 12.97
CA HIS A 121 3.18 7.26 13.60
C HIS A 121 4.36 6.85 12.72
N LEU A 122 4.18 6.68 11.41
CA LEU A 122 5.28 6.41 10.47
C LEU A 122 6.29 7.56 10.44
N GLU A 123 5.83 8.79 10.51
CA GLU A 123 6.70 9.97 10.59
C GLU A 123 7.56 9.95 11.86
N LEU A 124 6.95 9.69 13.03
CA LEU A 124 7.66 9.56 14.31
C LEU A 124 8.61 8.37 14.32
N SER A 125 8.24 7.26 13.69
CA SER A 125 9.06 6.05 13.57
C SER A 125 10.19 6.20 12.54
N SER A 126 10.31 7.35 11.89
CA SER A 126 11.35 7.67 10.91
C SER A 126 12.26 8.79 11.43
N PRO A 127 13.06 8.55 12.49
CA PRO A 127 13.93 9.57 13.04
C PRO A 127 15.00 9.99 12.05
N GLY A 128 15.47 11.23 12.17
CA GLY A 128 16.55 11.77 11.33
C GLY A 128 16.44 13.27 11.16
N GLY A 129 17.53 13.88 10.71
CA GLY A 129 17.62 15.32 10.43
C GLY A 129 16.86 15.74 9.18
N ALA A 130 17.03 17.00 8.78
CA ALA A 130 16.43 17.54 7.58
C ALA A 130 16.85 16.73 6.32
N GLY A 131 15.88 16.40 5.47
CA GLY A 131 16.09 15.79 4.17
C GLY A 131 15.99 14.25 4.13
N ARG A 132 16.62 13.66 3.11
CA ARG A 132 16.46 12.26 2.66
C ARG A 132 17.08 11.19 3.56
N ASN A 133 17.65 11.54 4.71
CA ASN A 133 18.34 10.60 5.61
C ASN A 133 17.44 10.03 6.72
N ARG A 134 16.12 10.13 6.53
CA ARG A 134 15.14 9.53 7.44
C ARG A 134 14.84 8.10 6.97
N VAL A 135 15.07 7.13 7.85
CA VAL A 135 14.77 5.72 7.57
C VAL A 135 13.77 5.22 8.61
N LEU A 136 12.69 4.63 8.12
CA LEU A 136 11.64 4.06 8.95
C LEU A 136 12.19 2.89 9.77
N LYS A 137 12.02 2.93 11.07
CA LYS A 137 12.29 1.83 11.98
C LYS A 137 11.10 0.88 12.00
N LEU A 138 11.25 -0.27 11.38
CA LEU A 138 10.17 -1.24 11.20
C LEU A 138 9.59 -1.72 12.53
N ASN A 139 10.42 -1.93 13.54
CA ASN A 139 9.94 -2.37 14.86
C ASN A 139 9.04 -1.31 15.51
N GLU A 140 9.37 -0.01 15.35
CA GLU A 140 8.53 1.07 15.86
C GLU A 140 7.21 1.17 15.06
N MET A 141 7.25 1.02 13.73
CA MET A 141 6.05 0.95 12.89
C MET A 141 5.09 -0.15 13.35
N LEU A 142 5.60 -1.34 13.68
CA LEU A 142 4.81 -2.49 14.10
C LEU A 142 4.15 -2.31 15.48
N GLU A 143 4.60 -1.37 16.30
CA GLU A 143 4.01 -1.02 17.60
C GLU A 143 2.73 -0.17 17.47
N TYR A 144 2.40 0.32 16.27
CA TYR A 144 1.20 1.12 16.07
C TYR A 144 -0.07 0.36 16.47
N LYS A 145 -0.89 0.97 17.30
CA LYS A 145 -2.15 0.39 17.78
C LYS A 145 -3.30 0.79 16.85
N MET A 146 -3.97 -0.20 16.32
CA MET A 146 -5.14 -0.07 15.46
C MET A 146 -6.33 -0.77 16.08
N SER A 147 -7.54 -0.32 15.74
CA SER A 147 -8.78 -0.99 16.15
C SER A 147 -9.33 -1.79 15.00
N PHE A 148 -9.63 -3.07 15.26
CA PHE A 148 -10.07 -4.03 14.26
C PHE A 148 -11.48 -4.52 14.56
N PRO A 149 -12.42 -4.40 13.62
CA PRO A 149 -13.71 -5.07 13.68
C PRO A 149 -13.56 -6.58 13.43
N SER A 150 -14.65 -7.32 13.60
CA SER A 150 -14.69 -8.73 13.21
C SER A 150 -14.38 -8.91 11.71
N GLU A 151 -13.91 -10.09 11.32
CA GLU A 151 -13.61 -10.41 9.92
C GLU A 151 -14.80 -10.13 8.98
N GLU A 152 -16.02 -10.49 9.41
CA GLU A 152 -17.23 -10.19 8.63
C GLU A 152 -17.47 -8.70 8.44
N GLU A 153 -17.21 -7.90 9.47
CA GLU A 153 -17.37 -6.46 9.41
C GLU A 153 -16.28 -5.83 8.56
N GLN A 154 -15.02 -6.31 8.63
CA GLN A 154 -13.94 -5.92 7.72
C GLN A 154 -14.33 -6.14 6.25
N LYS A 155 -14.90 -7.33 5.92
CA LYS A 155 -15.39 -7.63 4.55
C LYS A 155 -16.50 -6.66 4.11
N LYS A 156 -17.44 -6.34 4.99
CA LYS A 156 -18.54 -5.42 4.69
C LYS A 156 -18.01 -3.99 4.45
N ILE A 157 -17.11 -3.51 5.32
CA ILE A 157 -16.50 -2.19 5.19
C ILE A 157 -15.69 -2.11 3.89
N ALA A 158 -14.83 -3.10 3.60
CA ALA A 158 -14.04 -3.15 2.37
C ALA A 158 -14.94 -3.12 1.12
N SER A 159 -15.99 -3.96 1.09
CA SER A 159 -16.94 -4.00 -0.02
C SER A 159 -17.69 -2.67 -0.22
N TYR A 160 -18.03 -1.98 0.87
CA TYR A 160 -18.70 -0.68 0.81
C TYR A 160 -17.78 0.38 0.18
N PHE A 161 -16.55 0.48 0.61
CA PHE A 161 -15.59 1.44 0.06
C PHE A 161 -15.20 1.10 -1.39
N GLU A 162 -15.02 -0.17 -1.75
CA GLU A 162 -14.80 -0.57 -3.15
C GLU A 162 -15.95 -0.12 -4.08
N LYS A 163 -17.18 -0.20 -3.61
CA LYS A 163 -18.34 0.33 -4.38
C LYS A 163 -18.29 1.84 -4.54
N LEU A 164 -17.90 2.55 -3.48
CA LEU A 164 -17.74 4.02 -3.56
C LEU A 164 -16.62 4.39 -4.54
N ASP A 165 -15.48 3.75 -4.49
CA ASP A 165 -14.34 3.98 -5.41
C ASP A 165 -14.76 3.71 -6.87
N HIS A 166 -15.55 2.65 -7.09
CA HIS A 166 -16.11 2.36 -8.41
C HIS A 166 -17.04 3.47 -8.91
N LEU A 167 -17.96 3.95 -8.07
CA LEU A 167 -18.87 5.03 -8.41
C LEU A 167 -18.14 6.35 -8.69
N ILE A 168 -17.13 6.68 -7.90
CA ILE A 168 -16.28 7.86 -8.11
C ILE A 168 -15.57 7.75 -9.47
N THR A 169 -15.02 6.59 -9.78
CA THR A 169 -14.33 6.34 -11.06
C THR A 169 -15.28 6.50 -12.25
N LEU A 170 -16.48 5.95 -12.15
CA LEU A 170 -17.51 6.10 -13.20
C LEU A 170 -17.89 7.57 -13.40
N HIS A 171 -18.12 8.30 -12.32
CA HIS A 171 -18.47 9.71 -12.39
C HIS A 171 -17.33 10.56 -13.01
N GLN A 172 -16.08 10.30 -12.64
CA GLN A 172 -14.93 10.97 -13.24
C GLN A 172 -14.85 10.72 -14.76
N ARG A 173 -15.00 9.46 -15.20
CA ARG A 173 -15.02 9.12 -16.64
C ARG A 173 -16.15 9.83 -17.40
N GLN A 174 -17.32 9.89 -16.79
CA GLN A 174 -18.47 10.61 -17.38
C GLN A 174 -18.16 12.11 -17.51
N THR A 175 -17.60 12.72 -16.48
CA THR A 175 -17.23 14.16 -16.49
C THR A 175 -16.17 14.44 -17.57
N ASP A 176 -15.16 13.57 -17.70
CA ASP A 176 -14.10 13.71 -18.72
C ASP A 176 -14.68 13.55 -20.15
N PHE A 177 -15.62 12.65 -20.33
CA PHE A 177 -16.33 12.50 -21.61
C PHE A 177 -17.11 13.77 -21.98
N TYR A 178 -17.87 14.36 -21.05
CA TYR A 178 -18.57 15.60 -21.31
C TYR A 178 -17.65 16.78 -21.61
N LYS A 179 -16.53 16.91 -20.89
CA LYS A 179 -15.53 17.95 -21.18
C LYS A 179 -14.96 17.81 -22.58
N LYS A 180 -14.60 16.59 -23.01
CA LYS A 180 -14.10 16.34 -24.37
C LYS A 180 -15.15 16.67 -25.43
N THR A 181 -16.39 16.25 -25.26
CA THR A 181 -17.48 16.50 -26.24
C THR A 181 -17.80 17.98 -26.35
N SER A 182 -17.85 18.69 -25.20
CA SER A 182 -18.08 20.15 -25.20
C SER A 182 -17.00 20.94 -25.95
N PHE A 183 -15.75 20.48 -25.86
CA PHE A 183 -14.63 21.13 -26.58
C PHE A 183 -14.73 20.98 -28.10
N TYR A 184 -15.26 19.85 -28.60
CA TYR A 184 -15.50 19.65 -30.04
C TYR A 184 -16.63 20.55 -30.58
N PHE A 185 -17.66 20.84 -29.76
CA PHE A 185 -18.77 21.69 -30.19
C PHE A 185 -18.47 23.22 -30.19
N ILE A 186 -17.42 23.65 -29.46
CA ILE A 186 -17.02 25.06 -29.38
C ILE A 186 -15.98 25.42 -30.42
N SER A 187 -15.28 24.41 -30.97
CA SER A 187 -14.20 24.60 -31.97
C SER A 187 -14.64 24.32 -33.44
N SER A 188 -15.94 24.09 -33.65
CA SER A 188 -16.59 24.00 -34.97
C SER A 188 -17.34 25.27 -35.29
#